data_02fce70aae30992e86894a0991ccbf49
#
_entry.id   02fce70aae30992e86894a0991ccbf49
#
_cell.length_a   1.000
_cell.length_b   1.000
_cell.length_c   1.000
_cell.angle_alpha   90.00
_cell.angle_beta   90.00
_cell.angle_gamma   90.00
#
_symmetry.space_group_name_H-M   'P 1'
#
loop_
_entity.id
_entity.type
_entity.pdbx_description
1 polymer ?
#
loop_
_entity_poly.entity_id
_entity_poly.type
_entity_poly.pdbx_seq_one_letter_code
_entity_poly.pdbx_strand_id
1 'polypeptide(L)'
;MSDKVENVSLMTNSIGNNGNPFGSADYYVNKDKILNTGLEVWEYEGGYSYHGKSILIDDNISVIGSFNVDMRSVYLDTELMLVIDSREINSQLNEAMESYEHIARKADADGSYDNPYDVEPVELTPYREKRMKLIKNFILWTRYLF
;
A
#
# COMPACT_ATOMS: atom_id res chain seq x y z
N MET A 1 -16.81 -1.31 -12.77
CA MET A 1 -16.72 -0.56 -11.53
C MET A 1 -15.90 0.68 -11.85
N SER A 2 -16.38 1.63 -12.00
CA SER A 2 -17.43 2.47 -12.25
C SER A 2 -17.03 3.93 -12.26
N ASP A 3 -17.58 4.58 -13.14
CA ASP A 3 -17.62 6.01 -13.42
C ASP A 3 -18.01 6.91 -12.21
N LYS A 4 -17.75 6.50 -10.97
CA LYS A 4 -18.27 7.18 -9.77
C LYS A 4 -17.26 7.52 -8.69
N VAL A 5 -16.02 7.01 -8.71
CA VAL A 5 -14.98 7.37 -7.77
C VAL A 5 -13.87 8.03 -8.55
N GLU A 6 -13.73 9.32 -8.36
CA GLU A 6 -12.64 10.13 -8.91
C GLU A 6 -11.53 10.22 -7.87
N ASN A 7 -10.27 10.25 -8.31
CA ASN A 7 -9.09 10.49 -7.47
C ASN A 7 -8.92 9.47 -6.33
N VAL A 8 -8.62 8.23 -6.69
CA VAL A 8 -8.26 7.20 -5.71
C VAL A 8 -6.75 7.13 -5.58
N SER A 9 -6.25 7.36 -4.37
CA SER A 9 -4.85 7.21 -3.99
C SER A 9 -4.67 6.01 -3.06
N LEU A 10 -3.58 5.29 -3.22
CA LEU A 10 -3.18 4.16 -2.39
C LEU A 10 -1.76 4.40 -1.87
N MET A 11 -1.59 4.33 -0.56
CA MET A 11 -0.25 4.28 0.04
C MET A 11 0.07 2.86 0.51
N THR A 12 1.26 2.39 0.18
CA THR A 12 1.79 1.11 0.63
C THR A 12 3.29 1.22 0.89
N ASN A 13 3.87 0.24 1.59
CA ASN A 13 5.33 0.20 1.70
C ASN A 13 5.95 -0.09 0.34
N SER A 14 7.08 0.57 0.04
CA SER A 14 7.91 0.13 -1.08
C SER A 14 8.40 -1.31 -0.85
N ILE A 15 8.83 -1.95 -1.91
CA ILE A 15 9.37 -3.31 -1.84
C ILE A 15 10.59 -3.37 -0.91
N GLY A 16 11.44 -2.35 -0.96
CA GLY A 16 12.61 -2.21 -0.10
C GLY A 16 12.27 -1.96 1.37
N ASN A 17 11.22 -1.19 1.63
CA ASN A 17 10.82 -0.79 2.98
C ASN A 17 9.92 -1.81 3.69
N ASN A 18 9.27 -2.73 2.98
CA ASN A 18 8.35 -3.69 3.57
C ASN A 18 9.09 -4.79 4.36
N GLY A 19 8.85 -4.87 5.67
CA GLY A 19 9.43 -5.89 6.55
C GLY A 19 8.85 -7.30 6.34
N ASN A 20 7.67 -7.43 5.74
CA ASN A 20 7.04 -8.70 5.43
C ASN A 20 7.43 -9.19 4.03
N PRO A 21 8.24 -10.26 3.89
CA PRO A 21 8.69 -10.72 2.59
C PRO A 21 7.57 -11.31 1.71
N PHE A 22 6.49 -11.81 2.31
CA PHE A 22 5.32 -12.30 1.56
C PHE A 22 4.52 -11.12 0.99
N GLY A 23 4.24 -10.09 1.80
CA GLY A 23 3.60 -8.87 1.34
C GLY A 23 4.42 -8.15 0.27
N SER A 24 5.74 -8.06 0.44
CA SER A 24 6.64 -7.50 -0.58
C SER A 24 6.57 -8.27 -1.89
N ALA A 25 6.55 -9.61 -1.83
CA ALA A 25 6.53 -10.44 -3.03
C ALA A 25 5.16 -10.38 -3.72
N ASP A 26 4.06 -10.35 -2.98
CA ASP A 26 2.72 -10.21 -3.57
C ASP A 26 2.54 -8.83 -4.23
N TYR A 27 2.95 -7.77 -3.56
CA TYR A 27 2.96 -6.42 -4.15
C TYR A 27 3.84 -6.37 -5.42
N TYR A 28 5.06 -6.90 -5.36
CA TYR A 28 5.95 -6.95 -6.52
C TYR A 28 5.32 -7.63 -7.74
N VAL A 29 4.61 -8.74 -7.52
CA VAL A 29 3.94 -9.48 -8.61
C VAL A 29 2.76 -8.72 -9.20
N ASN A 30 2.07 -7.94 -8.39
CA ASN A 30 0.83 -7.29 -8.80
C ASN A 30 0.99 -5.79 -9.07
N LYS A 31 2.16 -5.19 -8.80
CA LYS A 31 2.40 -3.75 -8.94
C LYS A 31 1.96 -3.20 -10.29
N ASP A 32 2.43 -3.80 -11.39
CA ASP A 32 2.07 -3.33 -12.73
C ASP A 32 0.56 -3.39 -12.99
N LYS A 33 -0.12 -4.41 -12.43
CA LYS A 33 -1.59 -4.52 -12.57
C LYS A 33 -2.29 -3.43 -11.77
N ILE A 34 -1.80 -3.12 -10.57
CA ILE A 34 -2.35 -2.06 -9.72
C ILE A 34 -2.16 -0.71 -10.41
N LEU A 35 -0.96 -0.39 -10.87
CA LEU A 35 -0.67 0.86 -11.58
C LEU A 35 -1.50 1.01 -12.86
N ASN A 36 -1.70 -0.07 -13.61
CA ASN A 36 -2.53 -0.06 -14.82
C ASN A 36 -4.05 0.12 -14.55
N THR A 37 -4.49 0.10 -13.30
CA THR A 37 -5.88 0.49 -12.96
C THR A 37 -6.13 1.99 -12.99
N GLY A 38 -5.06 2.79 -13.07
CA GLY A 38 -5.12 4.25 -12.98
C GLY A 38 -5.15 4.78 -11.54
N LEU A 39 -4.95 3.94 -10.55
CA LEU A 39 -4.78 4.37 -9.16
C LEU A 39 -3.47 5.14 -9.00
N GLU A 40 -3.51 6.20 -8.23
CA GLU A 40 -2.31 6.88 -7.75
C GLU A 40 -1.69 6.04 -6.62
N VAL A 41 -0.43 5.62 -6.78
CA VAL A 41 0.23 4.74 -5.81
C VAL A 41 1.47 5.41 -5.24
N TRP A 42 1.45 5.61 -3.92
CA TRP A 42 2.57 6.12 -3.16
C TRP A 42 3.28 4.99 -2.42
N GLU A 43 4.58 4.84 -2.66
CA GLU A 43 5.46 3.86 -2.03
C GLU A 43 6.22 4.52 -0.88
N TYR A 44 5.87 4.16 0.35
CA TYR A 44 6.47 4.68 1.58
C TYR A 44 7.88 4.13 1.79
N GLU A 45 8.83 5.03 2.11
CA GLU A 45 10.28 4.77 2.22
C GLU A 45 10.87 5.12 3.60
N GLY A 46 10.07 5.20 4.65
CA GLY A 46 10.48 5.75 5.95
C GLY A 46 11.42 4.88 6.79
N GLY A 47 11.98 3.79 6.24
CA GLY A 47 12.94 2.91 6.93
C GLY A 47 12.31 1.87 7.86
N TYR A 48 11.08 2.10 8.32
CA TYR A 48 10.26 1.15 9.08
C TYR A 48 9.00 0.81 8.29
N SER A 49 8.58 -0.46 8.38
CA SER A 49 7.36 -0.89 7.70
C SER A 49 6.14 -0.18 8.28
N TYR A 50 5.43 0.58 7.47
CA TYR A 50 4.11 1.11 7.84
C TYR A 50 3.09 -0.03 7.89
N HIS A 51 2.32 -0.10 8.97
CA HIS A 51 1.33 -1.17 9.19
C HIS A 51 -0.08 -0.65 9.50
N GLY A 52 -0.34 0.63 9.28
CA GLY A 52 -1.68 1.21 9.40
C GLY A 52 -2.61 0.69 8.31
N LYS A 53 -3.89 0.56 8.64
CA LYS A 53 -4.97 0.25 7.72
C LYS A 53 -6.04 1.29 7.94
N SER A 54 -6.06 2.27 7.06
CA SER A 54 -7.01 3.37 7.10
C SER A 54 -7.48 3.73 5.71
N ILE A 55 -8.71 4.20 5.62
CA ILE A 55 -9.32 4.68 4.38
C ILE A 55 -9.97 6.01 4.71
N LEU A 56 -9.76 6.99 3.85
CA LEU A 56 -10.49 8.25 3.84
C LEU A 56 -11.45 8.24 2.66
N ILE A 57 -12.67 8.67 2.88
CA ILE A 57 -13.68 8.83 1.84
C ILE A 57 -14.24 10.25 1.98
N ASP A 58 -14.02 11.02 0.92
CA ASP A 58 -14.36 12.43 0.86
C ASP A 58 -13.75 13.20 2.08
N ASP A 59 -14.48 14.15 2.65
CA ASP A 59 -14.01 15.03 3.71
C ASP A 59 -14.57 14.70 5.11
N ASN A 60 -15.26 13.56 5.26
CA ASN A 60 -15.97 13.25 6.50
C ASN A 60 -15.92 11.78 6.95
N ILE A 61 -15.70 10.81 6.08
CA ILE A 61 -15.68 9.41 6.48
C ILE A 61 -14.24 8.91 6.63
N SER A 62 -13.96 8.34 7.79
CA SER A 62 -12.71 7.65 8.09
C SER A 62 -12.99 6.21 8.46
N VAL A 63 -12.20 5.28 7.93
CA VAL A 63 -12.27 3.87 8.26
C VAL A 63 -10.89 3.43 8.76
N ILE A 64 -10.84 2.87 9.96
CA ILE A 64 -9.59 2.46 10.61
C ILE A 64 -9.77 1.06 11.19
N GLY A 65 -8.79 0.19 11.01
CA GLY A 65 -8.90 -1.14 11.58
C GLY A 65 -7.77 -2.10 11.25
N SER A 66 -8.11 -3.39 11.14
CA SER A 66 -7.15 -4.47 10.94
C SER A 66 -7.09 -5.00 9.51
N PHE A 67 -8.06 -4.64 8.64
CA PHE A 67 -8.20 -5.17 7.29
C PHE A 67 -7.03 -4.78 6.37
N ASN A 68 -6.31 -5.76 5.85
CA ASN A 68 -5.35 -5.56 4.78
C ASN A 68 -6.02 -5.72 3.41
N VAL A 69 -5.51 -5.01 2.42
CA VAL A 69 -5.95 -5.19 1.03
C VAL A 69 -5.19 -6.39 0.44
N ASP A 70 -5.46 -7.58 0.99
CA ASP A 70 -4.90 -8.85 0.53
C ASP A 70 -5.95 -9.97 0.53
N MET A 71 -5.64 -11.08 -0.14
CA MET A 71 -6.57 -12.20 -0.31
C MET A 71 -6.91 -12.88 1.02
N ARG A 72 -5.99 -12.86 1.97
CA ARG A 72 -6.17 -13.48 3.27
C ARG A 72 -7.19 -12.69 4.10
N SER A 73 -7.04 -11.38 4.20
CA SER A 73 -7.99 -10.52 4.90
C SER A 73 -9.39 -10.54 4.24
N VAL A 74 -9.43 -10.66 2.90
CA VAL A 74 -10.71 -10.72 2.18
C VAL A 74 -11.47 -12.03 2.41
N TYR A 75 -10.78 -13.18 2.50
CA TYR A 75 -11.43 -14.49 2.42
C TYR A 75 -11.24 -15.39 3.64
N LEU A 76 -10.23 -15.17 4.47
CA LEU A 76 -9.83 -16.12 5.51
C LEU A 76 -9.82 -15.53 6.93
N ASP A 77 -9.43 -14.28 7.09
CA ASP A 77 -9.29 -13.66 8.41
C ASP A 77 -10.58 -12.96 8.85
N THR A 78 -10.78 -12.90 10.16
CA THR A 78 -11.82 -12.04 10.75
C THR A 78 -11.21 -10.68 11.04
N GLU A 79 -11.76 -9.65 10.43
CA GLU A 79 -11.25 -8.29 10.51
C GLU A 79 -12.24 -7.38 11.23
N LEU A 80 -11.72 -6.37 11.90
CA LEU A 80 -12.52 -5.32 12.54
C LEU A 80 -12.16 -3.97 11.92
N MET A 81 -13.19 -3.26 11.45
CA MET A 81 -13.05 -1.90 10.92
C MET A 81 -14.02 -0.96 11.65
N LEU A 82 -13.49 0.15 12.14
CA LEU A 82 -14.26 1.24 12.71
C LEU A 82 -14.54 2.27 11.61
N VAL A 83 -15.80 2.55 11.38
CA VAL A 83 -16.25 3.61 10.46
C VAL A 83 -16.67 4.82 11.26
N ILE A 84 -16.10 5.98 10.97
CA ILE A 84 -16.30 7.24 11.70
C ILE A 84 -16.78 8.28 10.71
N ASP A 85 -17.95 8.87 10.96
CA ASP A 85 -18.47 10.02 10.22
C ASP A 85 -18.17 11.28 11.05
N SER A 86 -17.05 11.93 10.75
CA SER A 86 -16.59 13.14 11.42
C SER A 86 -15.55 13.85 10.59
N ARG A 87 -15.83 15.08 10.18
CA ARG A 87 -14.87 15.93 9.46
C ARG A 87 -13.60 16.20 10.26
N GLU A 88 -13.74 16.41 11.58
CA GLU A 88 -12.60 16.67 12.45
C GLU A 88 -11.63 15.49 12.48
N ILE A 89 -12.13 14.28 12.68
CA ILE A 89 -11.31 13.05 12.69
C ILE A 89 -10.76 12.76 11.29
N ASN A 90 -11.55 12.98 10.25
CA ASN A 90 -11.11 12.81 8.86
C ASN A 90 -9.94 13.75 8.55
N SER A 91 -10.03 15.04 8.91
CA SER A 91 -8.95 16.01 8.73
C SER A 91 -7.68 15.61 9.49
N GLN A 92 -7.79 15.18 10.76
CA GLN A 92 -6.64 14.72 11.54
C GLN A 92 -5.97 13.50 10.92
N LEU A 93 -6.76 12.55 10.42
CA LEU A 93 -6.23 11.37 9.75
C LEU A 93 -5.59 11.73 8.41
N ASN A 94 -6.18 12.66 7.66
CA ASN A 94 -5.63 13.15 6.40
C ASN A 94 -4.27 13.83 6.61
N GLU A 95 -4.16 14.72 7.59
CA GLU A 95 -2.89 15.36 7.96
C GLU A 95 -1.81 14.32 8.31
N ALA A 96 -2.18 13.27 9.05
CA ALA A 96 -1.27 12.19 9.35
C ALA A 96 -0.85 11.42 8.09
N MET A 97 -1.77 11.13 7.18
CA MET A 97 -1.47 10.43 5.92
C MET A 97 -0.59 11.28 4.99
N GLU A 98 -0.87 12.58 4.86
CA GLU A 98 -0.03 13.51 4.11
C GLU A 98 1.41 13.56 4.64
N SER A 99 1.60 13.46 5.96
CA SER A 99 2.94 13.41 6.55
C SER A 99 3.75 12.18 6.11
N TYR A 100 3.08 11.08 5.79
CA TYR A 100 3.72 9.88 5.22
C TYR A 100 3.99 10.02 3.73
N GLU A 101 3.17 10.78 2.99
CA GLU A 101 3.44 11.07 1.57
C GLU A 101 4.75 11.83 1.38
N HIS A 102 5.10 12.72 2.32
CA HIS A 102 6.38 13.44 2.32
C HIS A 102 7.61 12.51 2.46
N ILE A 103 7.41 11.25 2.79
CA ILE A 103 8.44 10.23 2.92
C ILE A 103 8.13 9.06 1.96
N ALA A 104 7.40 9.34 0.90
CA ALA A 104 6.99 8.36 -0.10
C ALA A 104 7.33 8.86 -1.51
N ARG A 105 7.38 7.93 -2.45
CA ARG A 105 7.57 8.23 -3.88
C ARG A 105 6.35 7.72 -4.64
N LYS A 106 5.84 8.51 -5.55
CA LYS A 106 4.72 8.11 -6.40
C LYS A 106 5.21 7.22 -7.54
N ALA A 107 4.66 6.03 -7.65
CA ALA A 107 5.02 5.08 -8.69
C ALA A 107 4.17 5.29 -9.94
N ASP A 108 4.80 5.36 -11.10
CA ASP A 108 4.17 5.49 -12.40
C ASP A 108 4.09 4.15 -13.16
N ALA A 109 3.10 4.03 -14.05
CA ALA A 109 2.85 2.79 -14.80
C ALA A 109 3.97 2.40 -15.78
N ASP A 110 4.83 3.34 -16.15
CA ASP A 110 6.00 3.11 -17.00
C ASP A 110 7.24 2.63 -16.21
N GLY A 111 7.10 2.48 -14.89
CA GLY A 111 8.16 2.07 -13.97
C GLY A 111 9.02 3.24 -13.43
N SER A 112 8.73 4.47 -13.83
CA SER A 112 9.35 5.67 -13.27
C SER A 112 8.73 6.03 -11.91
N TYR A 113 9.30 7.04 -11.27
CA TYR A 113 8.79 7.60 -10.03
C TYR A 113 8.73 9.12 -10.12
N ASP A 114 7.58 9.67 -9.77
CA ASP A 114 7.49 11.06 -9.38
C ASP A 114 7.91 11.19 -7.91
N ASN A 115 8.92 12.00 -7.66
CA ASN A 115 9.55 12.15 -6.35
C ASN A 115 9.65 13.63 -5.94
N PRO A 116 8.51 14.27 -5.64
CA PRO A 116 8.48 15.70 -5.39
C PRO A 116 9.19 16.11 -4.09
N TYR A 117 9.45 15.16 -3.19
CA TYR A 117 10.07 15.41 -1.89
C TYR A 117 11.53 14.93 -1.79
N ASP A 118 12.13 14.52 -2.92
CA ASP A 118 13.53 14.05 -2.99
C ASP A 118 13.81 12.90 -2.00
N VAL A 119 12.88 11.95 -1.90
CA VAL A 119 12.95 10.81 -0.98
C VAL A 119 13.91 9.74 -1.51
N GLU A 120 14.89 9.37 -0.71
CA GLU A 120 15.80 8.29 -1.05
C GLU A 120 15.11 6.92 -0.93
N PRO A 121 15.20 6.05 -1.95
CA PRO A 121 14.63 4.73 -1.90
C PRO A 121 15.33 3.83 -0.87
N VAL A 122 14.56 3.06 -0.11
CA VAL A 122 15.13 1.99 0.72
C VAL A 122 15.61 0.85 -0.19
N GLU A 123 16.92 0.67 -0.23
CA GLU A 123 17.54 -0.35 -1.07
C GLU A 123 17.15 -1.77 -0.66
N LEU A 124 16.84 -2.57 -1.65
CA LEU A 124 16.61 -3.99 -1.47
C LEU A 124 17.96 -4.73 -1.44
N THR A 125 18.36 -5.23 -0.27
CA THR A 125 19.61 -5.98 -0.17
C THR A 125 19.59 -7.24 -1.08
N PRO A 126 20.73 -7.68 -1.63
CA PRO A 126 20.78 -8.88 -2.48
C PRO A 126 20.20 -10.15 -1.86
N TYR A 127 20.33 -10.28 -0.53
CA TYR A 127 19.72 -11.38 0.22
C TYR A 127 18.19 -11.30 0.22
N ARG A 128 17.62 -10.12 0.48
CA ARG A 128 16.17 -9.91 0.48
C ARG A 128 15.60 -10.08 -0.91
N GLU A 129 16.29 -9.59 -1.92
CA GLU A 129 15.88 -9.75 -3.33
C GLU A 129 15.83 -11.23 -3.74
N LYS A 130 16.87 -12.00 -3.41
CA LYS A 130 16.89 -13.45 -3.68
C LYS A 130 15.75 -14.18 -2.96
N ARG A 131 15.53 -13.86 -1.69
CA ARG A 131 14.44 -14.42 -0.88
C ARG A 131 13.08 -14.08 -1.47
N MET A 132 12.86 -12.84 -1.88
CA MET A 132 11.61 -12.40 -2.52
C MET A 132 11.35 -13.14 -3.83
N LYS A 133 12.37 -13.32 -4.68
CA LYS A 133 12.26 -14.08 -5.93
C LYS A 133 11.88 -15.55 -5.71
N LEU A 134 12.36 -16.17 -4.62
CA LEU A 134 11.95 -17.53 -4.24
C LEU A 134 10.49 -17.56 -3.77
N ILE A 135 10.11 -16.62 -2.91
CA ILE A 135 8.74 -16.50 -2.38
C ILE A 135 7.75 -16.19 -3.50
N LYS A 136 8.12 -15.35 -4.48
CA LYS A 136 7.28 -15.05 -5.65
C LYS A 136 6.77 -16.31 -6.35
N ASN A 137 7.65 -17.27 -6.60
CA ASN A 137 7.26 -18.52 -7.27
C ASN A 137 6.30 -19.36 -6.41
N PHE A 138 6.48 -19.32 -5.09
CA PHE A 138 5.60 -19.99 -4.15
C PHE A 138 4.23 -19.30 -4.04
N ILE A 139 4.20 -17.97 -3.95
CA ILE A 139 2.96 -17.18 -3.90
C ILE A 139 2.11 -17.40 -5.14
N LEU A 140 2.70 -17.44 -6.34
CA LEU A 140 1.96 -17.68 -7.57
C LEU A 140 1.20 -19.03 -7.55
N TRP A 141 1.73 -19.99 -6.82
CA TRP A 141 1.12 -21.33 -6.69
C TRP A 141 0.11 -21.40 -5.52
N THR A 142 0.32 -20.64 -4.44
CA THR A 142 -0.47 -20.71 -3.20
C THR A 142 -1.29 -19.44 -2.94
N ARG A 143 -1.49 -18.60 -3.94
CA ARG A 143 -2.10 -17.27 -3.82
C ARG A 143 -3.47 -17.24 -3.11
N TYR A 144 -4.19 -18.35 -3.14
CA TYR A 144 -5.48 -18.51 -2.45
C TYR A 144 -5.33 -18.74 -0.93
N LEU A 145 -4.09 -18.89 -0.42
CA LEU A 145 -3.78 -19.07 1.00
C LEU A 145 -3.22 -17.80 1.67
N PHE A 146 -2.93 -16.75 0.87
CA PHE A 146 -2.32 -15.51 1.34
C PHE A 146 -3.07 -14.29 0.82
#